data_3aeefc90460b051c58bd605b0a1b7aee
#
_entry.id   3aeefc90460b051c58bd605b0a1b7aee
#
_cell.length_a   1.000
_cell.length_b   1.000
_cell.length_c   1.000
_cell.angle_alpha   90.00
_cell.angle_beta   90.00
_cell.angle_gamma   90.00
#
_symmetry.space_group_name_H-M   'P 1'
#
loop_
_entity.id
_entity.type
_entity.pdbx_description
1 polymer ?
#
loop_
_entity_poly.entity_id
_entity_poly.type
_entity_poly.pdbx_seq_one_letter_code
_entity_poly.pdbx_strand_id
1 'polypeptide(L)'
;DYIENPDKTDEKLFVSSYGCSYETADIEFQMLLDQAYQKGNNLAHHLIQAFEPGETTAEQAHEIGRQLADEVLQGKYPYVITTHIDKGHLHNHIIFCAVDMANQRKYISNRQSYAFIRRTSDRLCKEHGLSVVKPGKDKGKTYAEWDAQKKGKSWKAKLKLAIDAAIPQAKDFDSFLRLMEAQGYEVKQGKFISFRAPGQERFTRCKTLGEDYTEEPVSYTH
;
A
#
# COMPACT_ATOMS: atom_id res chain seq x y z
N ASP A 1 23.23 -3.48 -4.72
CA ASP A 1 22.16 -3.83 -5.65
C ASP A 1 21.11 -2.73 -5.86
N TYR A 2 19.77 -3.04 -6.02
CA TYR A 2 18.78 -2.02 -6.40
C TYR A 2 18.60 -0.91 -5.35
N ILE A 3 18.58 -1.25 -4.07
CA ILE A 3 18.36 -0.29 -2.98
C ILE A 3 19.60 0.53 -2.62
N GLU A 4 20.77 0.09 -3.06
CA GLU A 4 22.06 0.74 -2.83
C GLU A 4 22.58 1.47 -4.08
N ASN A 5 21.70 1.67 -5.08
CA ASN A 5 22.08 2.35 -6.32
C ASN A 5 22.64 3.74 -6.02
N PRO A 6 23.90 4.05 -6.34
CA PRO A 6 24.56 5.33 -6.04
C PRO A 6 23.80 6.55 -6.57
N ASP A 7 23.22 6.43 -7.78
CA ASP A 7 22.44 7.51 -8.40
C ASP A 7 21.16 7.86 -7.62
N LYS A 8 20.72 6.97 -6.71
CA LYS A 8 19.50 7.13 -5.92
C LYS A 8 19.75 7.45 -4.46
N THR A 9 20.94 7.19 -3.95
CA THR A 9 21.32 7.34 -2.54
C THR A 9 22.36 8.43 -2.30
N ASP A 10 22.55 9.33 -3.27
CA ASP A 10 23.56 10.40 -3.23
C ASP A 10 24.94 9.86 -2.83
N GLU A 11 25.49 9.00 -3.72
CA GLU A 11 26.78 8.32 -3.51
C GLU A 11 26.87 7.48 -2.22
N LYS A 12 25.74 6.91 -1.76
CA LYS A 12 25.60 6.09 -0.53
C LYS A 12 25.70 6.89 0.79
N LEU A 13 25.58 8.20 0.77
CA LEU A 13 25.53 9.02 1.99
C LEU A 13 24.35 8.63 2.89
N PHE A 14 23.27 8.12 2.30
CA PHE A 14 22.04 7.71 2.99
C PHE A 14 21.86 6.19 3.01
N VAL A 15 22.95 5.48 3.34
CA VAL A 15 22.93 4.04 3.61
C VAL A 15 23.44 3.80 5.03
N SER A 16 22.68 3.07 5.83
CA SER A 16 23.06 2.63 7.17
C SER A 16 22.69 1.17 7.39
N SER A 17 23.35 0.53 8.33
CA SER A 17 23.03 -0.84 8.72
C SER A 17 23.16 -1.06 10.22
N TYR A 18 22.54 -2.08 10.73
CA TYR A 18 22.64 -2.54 12.11
C TYR A 18 22.76 -4.07 12.14
N GLY A 19 23.69 -4.57 12.94
CA GLY A 19 23.90 -6.01 13.11
C GLY A 19 24.47 -6.73 11.88
N CYS A 20 24.79 -5.98 10.80
CA CYS A 20 25.45 -6.47 9.59
C CYS A 20 26.19 -5.32 8.90
N SER A 21 27.08 -5.65 7.96
CA SER A 21 27.59 -4.67 6.99
C SER A 21 26.61 -4.56 5.81
N TYR A 22 26.32 -3.34 5.36
CA TYR A 22 25.46 -3.16 4.19
C TYR A 22 26.07 -3.78 2.92
N GLU A 23 27.40 -3.90 2.84
CA GLU A 23 28.08 -4.47 1.68
C GLU A 23 27.98 -6.00 1.59
N THR A 24 27.81 -6.68 2.72
CA THR A 24 27.76 -8.14 2.85
C THR A 24 26.48 -8.65 3.48
N ALA A 25 25.46 -7.81 3.60
CA ALA A 25 24.21 -8.12 4.30
C ALA A 25 23.50 -9.36 3.75
N ASP A 26 23.56 -9.62 2.47
CA ASP A 26 23.00 -10.82 1.83
C ASP A 26 23.66 -12.10 2.35
N ILE A 27 24.98 -12.12 2.45
CA ILE A 27 25.76 -13.26 2.99
C ILE A 27 25.48 -13.42 4.50
N GLU A 28 25.51 -12.32 5.25
CA GLU A 28 25.29 -12.33 6.70
C GLU A 28 23.87 -12.77 7.05
N PHE A 29 22.87 -12.32 6.29
CA PHE A 29 21.49 -12.77 6.44
C PHE A 29 21.37 -14.27 6.15
N GLN A 30 22.03 -14.77 5.10
CA GLN A 30 22.02 -16.20 4.78
C GLN A 30 22.65 -17.02 5.91
N MET A 31 23.78 -16.59 6.46
CA MET A 31 24.42 -17.28 7.59
C MET A 31 23.48 -17.36 8.82
N LEU A 32 22.72 -16.29 9.10
CA LEU A 32 21.75 -16.27 10.20
C LEU A 32 20.54 -17.16 9.90
N LEU A 33 20.07 -17.17 8.66
CA LEU A 33 18.95 -18.00 8.21
C LEU A 33 19.27 -19.50 8.30
N ASP A 34 20.52 -19.88 8.05
CA ASP A 34 20.97 -21.29 8.14
C ASP A 34 20.94 -21.80 9.59
N GLN A 35 21.04 -20.90 10.58
CA GLN A 35 20.96 -21.19 12.00
C GLN A 35 19.53 -21.18 12.54
N ALA A 36 18.54 -20.76 11.75
CA ALA A 36 17.17 -20.61 12.23
C ALA A 36 16.53 -21.94 12.67
N TYR A 37 15.89 -21.93 13.83
CA TYR A 37 15.13 -23.09 14.32
C TYR A 37 13.95 -23.46 13.41
N GLN A 38 13.32 -22.48 12.80
CA GLN A 38 12.18 -22.67 11.93
C GLN A 38 12.59 -22.37 10.49
N LYS A 39 12.48 -23.35 9.62
CA LYS A 39 12.63 -23.14 8.18
C LYS A 39 11.33 -22.57 7.60
N GLY A 40 11.43 -21.64 6.70
CA GLY A 40 10.32 -21.01 6.01
C GLY A 40 10.80 -20.19 4.83
N ASN A 41 9.91 -19.85 3.92
CA ASN A 41 10.27 -19.25 2.63
C ASN A 41 10.67 -17.77 2.73
N ASN A 42 10.32 -17.07 3.82
CA ASN A 42 10.69 -15.67 3.99
C ASN A 42 12.12 -15.58 4.49
N LEU A 43 12.99 -14.98 3.69
CA LEU A 43 14.41 -14.75 4.00
C LEU A 43 14.63 -13.40 4.66
N ALA A 44 13.92 -12.39 4.19
CA ALA A 44 13.95 -11.03 4.69
C ALA A 44 12.57 -10.37 4.59
N HIS A 45 12.40 -9.25 5.27
CA HIS A 45 11.24 -8.37 5.15
C HIS A 45 11.68 -7.02 4.62
N HIS A 46 10.84 -6.42 3.80
CA HIS A 46 11.09 -5.12 3.20
C HIS A 46 9.98 -4.15 3.61
N LEU A 47 10.36 -3.06 4.24
CA LEU A 47 9.49 -1.93 4.56
C LEU A 47 9.84 -0.76 3.65
N ILE A 48 8.83 -0.05 3.19
CA ILE A 48 8.98 1.22 2.46
C ILE A 48 8.26 2.30 3.25
N GLN A 49 9.01 3.35 3.62
CA GLN A 49 8.48 4.55 4.26
C GLN A 49 8.63 5.72 3.28
N ALA A 50 7.52 6.25 2.78
CA ALA A 50 7.51 7.37 1.84
C ALA A 50 7.06 8.65 2.54
N PHE A 51 7.58 9.78 2.08
CA PHE A 51 7.29 11.12 2.59
C PHE A 51 6.60 11.95 1.51
N GLU A 52 5.81 12.92 1.94
CA GLU A 52 5.20 13.88 1.01
C GLU A 52 6.30 14.73 0.35
N PRO A 53 6.22 14.97 -0.97
CA PRO A 53 7.21 15.76 -1.67
C PRO A 53 7.41 17.15 -1.07
N GLY A 54 8.67 17.48 -0.76
CA GLY A 54 9.05 18.79 -0.25
C GLY A 54 8.83 19.01 1.25
N GLU A 55 8.32 18.03 2.01
CA GLU A 55 8.13 18.17 3.46
C GLU A 55 9.39 17.93 4.28
N THR A 56 10.36 17.19 3.75
CA THR A 56 11.55 16.77 4.52
C THR A 56 12.80 16.79 3.66
N THR A 57 13.97 16.75 4.31
CA THR A 57 15.27 16.57 3.67
C THR A 57 15.66 15.10 3.67
N ALA A 58 16.64 14.72 2.85
CA ALA A 58 17.13 13.34 2.79
C ALA A 58 17.73 12.88 4.13
N GLU A 59 18.46 13.78 4.82
CA GLU A 59 19.04 13.53 6.14
C GLU A 59 17.95 13.25 7.18
N GLN A 60 16.90 14.08 7.21
CA GLN A 60 15.80 13.93 8.15
C GLN A 60 15.00 12.65 7.84
N ALA A 61 14.73 12.37 6.56
CA ALA A 61 14.06 11.16 6.13
C ALA A 61 14.84 9.90 6.55
N HIS A 62 16.18 9.92 6.36
CA HIS A 62 17.04 8.80 6.75
C HIS A 62 17.03 8.57 8.26
N GLU A 63 17.13 9.64 9.05
CA GLU A 63 17.11 9.55 10.51
C GLU A 63 15.77 9.04 11.04
N ILE A 64 14.64 9.49 10.48
CA ILE A 64 13.30 8.96 10.82
C ILE A 64 13.21 7.47 10.47
N GLY A 65 13.78 7.07 9.33
CA GLY A 65 13.82 5.65 8.93
C GLY A 65 14.65 4.78 9.87
N ARG A 66 15.80 5.29 10.35
CA ARG A 66 16.61 4.62 11.37
C ARG A 66 15.86 4.46 12.68
N GLN A 67 15.25 5.53 13.19
CA GLN A 67 14.42 5.48 14.41
C GLN A 67 13.27 4.48 14.26
N LEU A 68 12.62 4.43 13.09
CA LEU A 68 11.58 3.45 12.81
C LEU A 68 12.12 2.02 12.87
N ALA A 69 13.28 1.75 12.25
CA ALA A 69 13.91 0.43 12.27
C ALA A 69 14.28 0.02 13.71
N ASP A 70 14.92 0.92 14.46
CA ASP A 70 15.36 0.66 15.82
C ASP A 70 14.18 0.32 16.76
N GLU A 71 13.07 1.08 16.67
CA GLU A 71 11.90 0.83 17.51
C GLU A 71 11.13 -0.44 17.11
N VAL A 72 10.98 -0.68 15.81
CA VAL A 72 10.23 -1.84 15.30
C VAL A 72 10.99 -3.13 15.52
N LEU A 73 12.31 -3.10 15.28
CA LEU A 73 13.16 -4.29 15.31
C LEU A 73 13.81 -4.52 16.66
N GLN A 74 13.86 -3.50 17.54
CA GLN A 74 14.34 -3.58 18.93
C GLN A 74 15.74 -4.19 19.07
N GLY A 75 16.62 -3.97 18.09
CA GLY A 75 17.97 -4.53 18.07
C GLY A 75 18.03 -6.06 17.88
N LYS A 76 16.93 -6.71 17.50
CA LYS A 76 16.86 -8.17 17.37
C LYS A 76 17.21 -8.67 15.97
N TYR A 77 16.92 -7.90 14.96
CA TYR A 77 17.06 -8.28 13.55
C TYR A 77 18.08 -7.38 12.87
N PRO A 78 19.08 -7.93 12.18
CA PRO A 78 19.99 -7.12 11.41
C PRO A 78 19.23 -6.51 10.22
N TYR A 79 19.55 -5.24 9.91
CA TYR A 79 18.89 -4.51 8.83
C TYR A 79 19.84 -3.62 8.05
N VAL A 80 19.46 -3.31 6.84
CA VAL A 80 20.00 -2.25 6.00
C VAL A 80 18.88 -1.27 5.70
N ILE A 81 19.17 0.02 5.85
CA ILE A 81 18.29 1.11 5.41
C ILE A 81 18.98 1.94 4.35
N THR A 82 18.24 2.28 3.31
CA THR A 82 18.66 3.22 2.28
C THR A 82 17.59 4.28 2.07
N THR A 83 17.98 5.54 1.90
CA THR A 83 17.05 6.60 1.52
C THR A 83 17.28 6.97 0.07
N HIS A 84 16.22 6.81 -0.74
CA HIS A 84 16.25 7.16 -2.15
C HIS A 84 15.76 8.60 -2.36
N ILE A 85 16.51 9.33 -3.20
CA ILE A 85 16.21 10.69 -3.65
C ILE A 85 15.77 10.58 -5.10
N ASP A 86 14.51 10.12 -5.32
CA ASP A 86 14.04 9.77 -6.67
C ASP A 86 12.89 10.67 -7.08
N LYS A 87 13.03 11.41 -8.21
CA LYS A 87 11.96 12.21 -8.84
C LYS A 87 11.21 13.16 -7.91
N GLY A 88 11.92 13.75 -6.92
CA GLY A 88 11.32 14.64 -5.93
C GLY A 88 10.54 13.93 -4.82
N HIS A 89 10.59 12.61 -4.75
CA HIS A 89 10.01 11.81 -3.67
C HIS A 89 11.12 11.18 -2.83
N LEU A 90 11.12 11.48 -1.53
CA LEU A 90 12.00 10.82 -0.58
C LEU A 90 11.30 9.57 -0.03
N HIS A 91 12.00 8.46 -0.01
CA HIS A 91 11.50 7.24 0.59
C HIS A 91 12.63 6.34 1.12
N ASN A 92 12.39 5.74 2.26
CA ASN A 92 13.28 4.78 2.88
C ASN A 92 12.93 3.36 2.46
N HIS A 93 13.94 2.58 2.14
CA HIS A 93 13.87 1.13 2.04
C HIS A 93 14.56 0.54 3.25
N ILE A 94 13.84 -0.19 4.10
CA ILE A 94 14.38 -0.90 5.25
C ILE A 94 14.23 -2.39 4.97
N ILE A 95 15.37 -3.08 4.77
CA ILE A 95 15.39 -4.52 4.60
C ILE A 95 16.01 -5.15 5.84
N PHE A 96 15.28 -6.03 6.50
CA PHE A 96 15.77 -6.73 7.68
C PHE A 96 15.66 -8.26 7.52
N CYS A 97 16.62 -8.97 8.13
CA CYS A 97 16.62 -10.42 8.15
C CYS A 97 15.37 -10.96 8.86
N ALA A 98 14.81 -12.04 8.33
CA ALA A 98 13.64 -12.67 8.94
C ALA A 98 13.94 -13.41 10.26
N VAL A 99 15.20 -13.46 10.70
CA VAL A 99 15.65 -14.23 11.88
C VAL A 99 16.27 -13.31 12.92
N ASP A 100 15.85 -13.49 14.17
CA ASP A 100 16.37 -12.82 15.36
C ASP A 100 17.81 -13.32 15.67
N MET A 101 18.75 -12.39 15.83
CA MET A 101 20.18 -12.68 16.07
C MET A 101 20.42 -13.42 17.40
N ALA A 102 19.57 -13.17 18.40
CA ALA A 102 19.79 -13.71 19.75
C ALA A 102 19.17 -15.09 19.96
N ASN A 103 17.94 -15.28 19.46
CA ASN A 103 17.19 -16.51 19.73
C ASN A 103 16.89 -17.36 18.49
N GLN A 104 17.35 -16.90 17.29
CA GLN A 104 17.25 -17.60 16.02
C GLN A 104 15.81 -17.94 15.61
N ARG A 105 14.82 -17.21 16.16
CA ARG A 105 13.41 -17.35 15.79
C ARG A 105 13.03 -16.40 14.67
N LYS A 106 12.08 -16.83 13.85
CA LYS A 106 11.58 -16.02 12.77
C LYS A 106 10.69 -14.87 13.25
N TYR A 107 10.79 -13.75 12.54
CA TYR A 107 9.91 -12.59 12.72
C TYR A 107 8.45 -12.97 12.44
N ILE A 108 7.56 -12.56 13.32
CA ILE A 108 6.12 -12.82 13.20
C ILE A 108 5.49 -11.66 12.42
N SER A 109 5.29 -11.88 11.12
CA SER A 109 4.59 -10.94 10.24
C SER A 109 3.10 -11.21 10.27
N ASN A 110 2.33 -10.34 10.92
CA ASN A 110 0.89 -10.44 11.06
C ASN A 110 0.22 -9.05 11.11
N ARG A 111 -1.12 -9.02 11.23
CA ARG A 111 -1.87 -7.76 11.30
C ARG A 111 -1.43 -6.84 12.44
N GLN A 112 -1.01 -7.40 13.57
CA GLN A 112 -0.56 -6.60 14.73
C GLN A 112 0.79 -5.96 14.45
N SER A 113 1.76 -6.69 13.86
CA SER A 113 3.06 -6.16 13.50
C SER A 113 2.93 -5.05 12.45
N TYR A 114 2.07 -5.20 11.42
CA TYR A 114 1.77 -4.13 10.47
C TYR A 114 1.16 -2.89 11.13
N ALA A 115 0.21 -3.08 12.05
CA ALA A 115 -0.39 -1.97 12.77
C ALA A 115 0.62 -1.26 13.68
N PHE A 116 1.56 -2.00 14.28
CA PHE A 116 2.63 -1.44 15.10
C PHE A 116 3.59 -0.60 14.25
N ILE A 117 4.10 -1.16 13.13
CA ILE A 117 4.99 -0.45 12.18
C ILE A 117 4.33 0.87 11.74
N ARG A 118 3.06 0.81 11.30
CA ARG A 118 2.34 2.00 10.84
C ARG A 118 2.21 3.07 11.94
N ARG A 119 1.77 2.69 13.14
CA ARG A 119 1.62 3.63 14.25
C ARG A 119 2.94 4.26 14.65
N THR A 120 4.02 3.49 14.66
CA THR A 120 5.38 3.99 14.97
C THR A 120 5.82 4.98 13.90
N SER A 121 5.68 4.65 12.62
CA SER A 121 6.00 5.57 11.51
C SER A 121 5.17 6.86 11.58
N ASP A 122 3.85 6.75 11.77
CA ASP A 122 2.96 7.92 11.88
C ASP A 122 3.32 8.82 13.07
N ARG A 123 3.73 8.23 14.20
CA ARG A 123 4.16 8.98 15.39
C ARG A 123 5.48 9.71 15.12
N LEU A 124 6.48 9.01 14.60
CA LEU A 124 7.78 9.60 14.27
C LEU A 124 7.64 10.75 13.26
N CYS A 125 6.86 10.58 12.19
CA CYS A 125 6.60 11.65 11.24
C CYS A 125 6.00 12.88 11.94
N LYS A 126 5.00 12.72 12.82
CA LYS A 126 4.39 13.83 13.57
C LYS A 126 5.37 14.51 14.52
N GLU A 127 6.22 13.77 15.22
CA GLU A 127 7.25 14.30 16.12
C GLU A 127 8.27 15.17 15.37
N HIS A 128 8.50 14.84 14.10
CA HIS A 128 9.36 15.63 13.20
C HIS A 128 8.58 16.70 12.39
N GLY A 129 7.30 16.93 12.69
CA GLY A 129 6.49 17.97 12.04
C GLY A 129 6.02 17.60 10.63
N LEU A 130 6.08 16.32 10.26
CA LEU A 130 5.71 15.84 8.93
C LEU A 130 4.24 15.39 8.88
N SER A 131 3.66 15.39 7.68
CA SER A 131 2.31 14.90 7.44
C SER A 131 2.22 13.38 7.58
N VAL A 132 1.03 12.90 7.84
CA VAL A 132 0.72 11.46 7.84
C VAL A 132 -0.52 11.19 7.02
N VAL A 133 -0.52 10.08 6.30
CA VAL A 133 -1.68 9.66 5.51
C VAL A 133 -2.84 9.37 6.44
N LYS A 134 -3.91 10.17 6.36
CA LYS A 134 -5.17 9.86 7.05
C LYS A 134 -5.83 8.68 6.36
N PRO A 135 -6.24 7.64 7.10
CA PRO A 135 -6.99 6.53 6.50
C PRO A 135 -8.22 7.10 5.80
N GLY A 136 -8.34 6.86 4.49
CA GLY A 136 -9.55 7.19 3.76
C GLY A 136 -10.72 6.33 4.24
N LYS A 137 -11.95 6.81 4.07
CA LYS A 137 -13.17 6.02 4.34
C LYS A 137 -13.29 4.83 3.39
N ASP A 138 -12.75 4.96 2.19
CA ASP A 138 -12.79 3.92 1.16
C ASP A 138 -11.67 2.88 1.34
N LYS A 139 -11.97 1.64 1.00
CA LYS A 139 -10.96 0.59 0.86
C LYS A 139 -9.99 0.98 -0.25
N GLY A 140 -8.71 0.99 0.05
CA GLY A 140 -7.66 1.27 -0.93
C GLY A 140 -7.76 0.33 -2.15
N LYS A 141 -7.39 0.82 -3.32
CA LYS A 141 -7.35 0.03 -4.56
C LYS A 141 -6.20 -0.97 -4.50
N THR A 142 -6.41 -2.17 -5.00
CA THR A 142 -5.30 -3.10 -5.26
C THR A 142 -4.44 -2.57 -6.40
N TYR A 143 -3.16 -2.99 -6.46
CA TYR A 143 -2.28 -2.63 -7.57
C TYR A 143 -2.89 -2.98 -8.93
N ALA A 144 -3.48 -4.17 -9.05
CA ALA A 144 -4.16 -4.61 -10.28
C ALA A 144 -5.32 -3.69 -10.67
N GLU A 145 -6.09 -3.20 -9.72
CA GLU A 145 -7.19 -2.26 -9.96
C GLU A 145 -6.68 -0.87 -10.34
N TRP A 146 -5.62 -0.40 -9.69
CA TRP A 146 -4.95 0.86 -10.02
C TRP A 146 -4.36 0.82 -11.43
N ASP A 147 -3.63 -0.24 -11.79
CA ASP A 147 -3.05 -0.42 -13.13
C ASP A 147 -4.14 -0.52 -14.22
N ALA A 148 -5.21 -1.29 -13.95
CA ALA A 148 -6.35 -1.36 -14.86
C ALA A 148 -7.04 -0.01 -15.05
N GLN A 149 -7.12 0.81 -13.98
CA GLN A 149 -7.67 2.17 -14.06
C GLN A 149 -6.76 3.08 -14.91
N LYS A 150 -5.44 3.06 -14.66
CA LYS A 150 -4.45 3.83 -15.41
C LYS A 150 -4.47 3.49 -16.90
N LYS A 151 -4.69 2.22 -17.24
CA LYS A 151 -4.81 1.72 -18.62
C LYS A 151 -6.21 1.90 -19.23
N GLY A 152 -7.16 2.53 -18.54
CA GLY A 152 -8.55 2.68 -19.00
C GLY A 152 -9.35 1.37 -19.09
N LYS A 153 -8.86 0.29 -18.48
CA LYS A 153 -9.46 -1.07 -18.53
C LYS A 153 -10.27 -1.42 -17.29
N SER A 154 -10.34 -0.53 -16.29
CA SER A 154 -11.05 -0.81 -15.04
C SER A 154 -12.57 -0.85 -15.26
N TRP A 155 -13.19 -2.02 -15.09
CA TRP A 155 -14.64 -2.19 -15.13
C TRP A 155 -15.37 -1.34 -14.08
N LYS A 156 -14.80 -1.19 -12.89
CA LYS A 156 -15.38 -0.37 -11.83
C LYS A 156 -15.37 1.11 -12.19
N ALA A 157 -14.28 1.61 -12.79
CA ALA A 157 -14.20 3.00 -13.22
C ALA A 157 -15.20 3.31 -14.33
N LYS A 158 -15.32 2.40 -15.33
CA LYS A 158 -16.32 2.52 -16.39
C LYS A 158 -17.75 2.50 -15.85
N LEU A 159 -18.04 1.60 -14.90
CA LEU A 159 -19.35 1.50 -14.27
C LEU A 159 -19.70 2.76 -13.46
N LYS A 160 -18.75 3.32 -12.70
CA LYS A 160 -18.96 4.60 -11.99
C LYS A 160 -19.35 5.71 -12.96
N LEU A 161 -18.60 5.89 -14.03
CA LEU A 161 -18.92 6.91 -15.05
C LEU A 161 -20.29 6.70 -15.69
N ALA A 162 -20.68 5.46 -15.95
CA ALA A 162 -21.99 5.15 -16.51
C ALA A 162 -23.13 5.45 -15.53
N ILE A 163 -22.96 5.13 -14.24
CA ILE A 163 -23.91 5.46 -13.17
C ILE A 163 -24.03 6.97 -13.01
N ASP A 164 -22.90 7.68 -12.89
CA ASP A 164 -22.86 9.14 -12.71
C ASP A 164 -23.51 9.87 -13.89
N ALA A 165 -23.42 9.32 -15.12
CA ALA A 165 -24.09 9.86 -16.29
C ALA A 165 -25.59 9.53 -16.35
N ALA A 166 -26.02 8.39 -15.81
CA ALA A 166 -27.41 7.95 -15.83
C ALA A 166 -28.28 8.61 -14.76
N ILE A 167 -27.72 8.85 -13.55
CA ILE A 167 -28.45 9.45 -12.42
C ILE A 167 -29.16 10.77 -12.77
N PRO A 168 -28.52 11.78 -13.38
CA PRO A 168 -29.16 13.04 -13.71
C PRO A 168 -30.29 12.92 -14.76
N GLN A 169 -30.31 11.84 -15.54
CA GLN A 169 -31.29 11.59 -16.59
C GLN A 169 -32.47 10.75 -16.13
N ALA A 170 -32.34 10.08 -14.99
CA ALA A 170 -33.36 9.22 -14.44
C ALA A 170 -34.38 10.06 -13.64
N LYS A 171 -35.67 9.77 -13.78
CA LYS A 171 -36.76 10.38 -12.99
C LYS A 171 -37.03 9.62 -11.70
N ASP A 172 -36.73 8.35 -11.69
CA ASP A 172 -36.92 7.41 -10.60
C ASP A 172 -35.92 6.24 -10.73
N PHE A 173 -35.93 5.37 -9.75
CA PHE A 173 -35.00 4.25 -9.72
C PHE A 173 -35.22 3.25 -10.87
N ASP A 174 -36.47 3.01 -11.27
CA ASP A 174 -36.79 2.12 -12.37
C ASP A 174 -36.30 2.69 -13.71
N SER A 175 -36.44 4.00 -13.91
CA SER A 175 -35.91 4.67 -15.10
C SER A 175 -34.38 4.65 -15.12
N PHE A 176 -33.73 4.76 -13.96
CA PHE A 176 -32.27 4.59 -13.86
C PHE A 176 -31.83 3.20 -14.28
N LEU A 177 -32.50 2.14 -13.82
CA LEU A 177 -32.17 0.76 -14.24
C LEU A 177 -32.32 0.57 -15.73
N ARG A 178 -33.41 1.10 -16.33
CA ARG A 178 -33.62 1.07 -17.80
C ARG A 178 -32.53 1.80 -18.57
N LEU A 179 -32.05 2.95 -18.05
CA LEU A 179 -30.95 3.68 -18.67
C LEU A 179 -29.65 2.89 -18.64
N MET A 180 -29.38 2.18 -17.52
CA MET A 180 -28.20 1.31 -17.42
C MET A 180 -28.31 0.12 -18.38
N GLU A 181 -29.49 -0.49 -18.51
CA GLU A 181 -29.75 -1.57 -19.48
C GLU A 181 -29.60 -1.07 -20.94
N ALA A 182 -30.10 0.12 -21.23
CA ALA A 182 -29.93 0.75 -22.56
C ALA A 182 -28.46 1.04 -22.92
N GLN A 183 -27.60 1.24 -21.90
CA GLN A 183 -26.14 1.35 -22.06
C GLN A 183 -25.46 -0.02 -22.20
N GLY A 184 -26.19 -1.12 -22.20
CA GLY A 184 -25.71 -2.48 -22.37
C GLY A 184 -25.26 -3.16 -21.08
N TYR A 185 -25.57 -2.60 -19.90
CA TYR A 185 -25.29 -3.27 -18.64
C TYR A 185 -26.39 -4.28 -18.29
N GLU A 186 -26.01 -5.46 -17.89
CA GLU A 186 -26.93 -6.40 -17.26
C GLU A 186 -27.14 -6.02 -15.79
N VAL A 187 -28.40 -6.01 -15.37
CA VAL A 187 -28.79 -5.65 -13.99
C VAL A 187 -29.16 -6.91 -13.22
N LYS A 188 -28.61 -7.06 -12.02
CA LYS A 188 -29.01 -8.08 -11.06
C LYS A 188 -29.46 -7.43 -9.77
N GLN A 189 -30.76 -7.51 -9.50
CA GLN A 189 -31.39 -7.08 -8.25
C GLN A 189 -31.32 -8.22 -7.22
N GLY A 190 -30.84 -7.93 -6.01
CA GLY A 190 -30.73 -8.84 -4.89
C GLY A 190 -30.56 -8.04 -3.60
N LYS A 191 -29.93 -8.60 -2.57
CA LYS A 191 -29.59 -7.82 -1.36
C LYS A 191 -28.79 -6.54 -1.68
N PHE A 192 -28.09 -6.51 -2.80
CA PHE A 192 -27.37 -5.35 -3.34
C PHE A 192 -27.48 -5.38 -4.85
N ILE A 193 -27.73 -4.24 -5.45
CA ILE A 193 -27.71 -4.09 -6.90
C ILE A 193 -26.33 -4.36 -7.43
N SER A 194 -26.28 -5.05 -8.56
CA SER A 194 -25.04 -5.41 -9.23
C SER A 194 -25.19 -5.23 -10.73
N PHE A 195 -24.15 -4.71 -11.37
CA PHE A 195 -24.09 -4.52 -12.81
C PHE A 195 -22.98 -5.37 -13.42
N ARG A 196 -23.21 -5.82 -14.66
CA ARG A 196 -22.22 -6.48 -15.49
C ARG A 196 -22.15 -5.80 -16.85
N ALA A 197 -20.97 -5.30 -17.21
CA ALA A 197 -20.75 -4.70 -18.52
C ALA A 197 -20.58 -5.78 -19.62
N PRO A 198 -20.83 -5.46 -20.90
CA PRO A 198 -20.53 -6.35 -22.01
C PRO A 198 -19.07 -6.80 -21.97
N GLY A 199 -18.83 -8.11 -22.07
CA GLY A 199 -17.49 -8.73 -22.00
C GLY A 199 -16.91 -8.87 -20.59
N GLN A 200 -17.65 -8.52 -19.55
CA GLN A 200 -17.26 -8.76 -18.16
C GLN A 200 -17.79 -10.11 -17.68
N GLU A 201 -16.93 -10.95 -17.06
CA GLU A 201 -17.34 -12.27 -16.56
C GLU A 201 -18.20 -12.20 -15.29
N ARG A 202 -17.89 -11.25 -14.39
CA ARG A 202 -18.50 -11.18 -13.05
C ARG A 202 -19.27 -9.89 -12.84
N PHE A 203 -20.39 -10.00 -12.11
CA PHE A 203 -21.15 -8.83 -11.67
C PHE A 203 -20.34 -8.01 -10.66
N THR A 204 -20.38 -6.69 -10.82
CA THR A 204 -19.84 -5.72 -9.86
C THR A 204 -20.98 -5.20 -8.98
N ARG A 205 -20.87 -5.39 -7.67
CA ARG A 205 -21.87 -4.89 -6.71
C ARG A 205 -21.67 -3.40 -6.49
N CYS A 206 -22.74 -2.62 -6.52
CA CYS A 206 -22.68 -1.16 -6.33
C CYS A 206 -22.01 -0.76 -5.01
N LYS A 207 -22.25 -1.46 -3.91
CA LYS A 207 -21.58 -1.21 -2.63
C LYS A 207 -20.04 -1.32 -2.67
N THR A 208 -19.47 -1.96 -3.69
CA THR A 208 -18.01 -2.05 -3.86
C THR A 208 -17.42 -0.87 -4.62
N LEU A 209 -18.26 0.00 -5.14
CA LEU A 209 -17.88 1.23 -5.83
C LEU A 209 -17.64 2.40 -4.86
N GLY A 210 -18.26 2.39 -3.69
CA GLY A 210 -18.20 3.41 -2.64
C GLY A 210 -19.57 3.59 -1.97
N GLU A 211 -19.60 4.36 -0.89
CA GLU A 211 -20.85 4.62 -0.14
C GLU A 211 -21.89 5.37 -0.98
N ASP A 212 -21.45 6.25 -1.89
CA ASP A 212 -22.30 7.04 -2.79
C ASP A 212 -23.01 6.21 -3.87
N TYR A 213 -22.65 4.94 -4.03
CA TYR A 213 -23.21 4.02 -5.04
C TYR A 213 -24.09 2.93 -4.43
N THR A 214 -24.55 3.10 -3.20
CA THR A 214 -25.53 2.19 -2.59
C THR A 214 -26.97 2.55 -3.00
N GLU A 215 -27.95 1.66 -2.76
CA GLU A 215 -29.34 1.90 -3.15
C GLU A 215 -29.93 3.15 -2.54
N GLU A 216 -29.61 3.45 -1.27
CA GLU A 216 -30.13 4.64 -0.59
C GLU A 216 -29.71 5.95 -1.26
N PRO A 217 -28.41 6.23 -1.54
CA PRO A 217 -28.00 7.43 -2.25
C PRO A 217 -28.58 7.53 -3.67
N VAL A 218 -28.70 6.42 -4.39
CA VAL A 218 -29.24 6.43 -5.76
C VAL A 218 -30.76 6.66 -5.77
N SER A 219 -31.48 6.24 -4.71
CA SER A 219 -32.95 6.46 -4.61
C SER A 219 -33.35 7.85 -4.10
N TYR A 220 -32.47 8.56 -3.40
CA TYR A 220 -32.75 9.89 -2.79
C TYR A 220 -32.22 11.09 -3.59
N THR A 221 -31.65 10.88 -4.78
CA THR A 221 -31.10 11.98 -5.60
C THR A 221 -32.17 12.77 -6.38
N HIS A 222 -33.43 12.69 -5.98
CA HIS A 222 -34.57 13.44 -6.59
C HIS A 222 -35.30 14.28 -5.55
#